data_392d1fa5306f1999b3519cd6f6ba0103
#
_entry.id   392d1fa5306f1999b3519cd6f6ba0103
#
_cell.length_a   1.000
_cell.length_b   1.000
_cell.length_c   1.000
_cell.angle_alpha   90.00
_cell.angle_beta   90.00
_cell.angle_gamma   90.00
#
_symmetry.space_group_name_H-M   'P 1'
#
loop_
_entity.id
_entity.type
_entity.pdbx_description
1 polymer ?
#
loop_
_entity_poly.entity_id
_entity_poly.type
_entity_poly.pdbx_seq_one_letter_code
_entity_poly.pdbx_strand_id
1 'polypeptide(L)'
;MRKAMLLGLAVLSAAAFAATTLQGISNVNAAISALCCGLTSLLPVAAMLMIVIAGVIYAAGQVMGAETRARANVWATAALTGALIGILIYAVAPGVLQIIYNGNGTIVC
;
A
#
# COMPACT_ATOMS: atom_id res chain seq x y z
N MET A 1 44.13 29.71 -17.59
CA MET A 1 44.00 29.11 -16.27
C MET A 1 42.67 29.45 -15.59
N ARG A 2 42.25 30.72 -15.47
CA ARG A 2 40.96 31.07 -14.80
C ARG A 2 39.72 30.41 -15.41
N LYS A 3 39.64 30.27 -16.75
CA LYS A 3 38.48 29.66 -17.43
C LYS A 3 38.36 28.14 -17.17
N ALA A 4 39.51 27.44 -17.12
CA ALA A 4 39.54 26.01 -16.81
C ALA A 4 39.14 25.73 -15.36
N MET A 5 39.55 26.62 -14.43
CA MET A 5 39.21 26.53 -13.02
C MET A 5 37.71 26.79 -12.77
N LEU A 6 37.08 27.72 -13.51
CA LEU A 6 35.65 27.99 -13.45
C LEU A 6 34.84 26.84 -14.02
N LEU A 7 35.28 26.21 -15.10
CA LEU A 7 34.65 25.03 -15.67
C LEU A 7 34.72 23.82 -14.73
N GLY A 8 35.86 23.61 -14.09
CA GLY A 8 36.01 22.57 -13.08
C GLY A 8 35.06 22.74 -11.88
N LEU A 9 34.91 23.98 -11.42
CA LEU A 9 34.02 24.29 -10.30
C LEU A 9 32.54 24.08 -10.68
N ALA A 10 32.15 24.42 -11.90
CA ALA A 10 30.78 24.21 -12.40
C ALA A 10 30.43 22.72 -12.55
N VAL A 11 31.37 21.91 -13.03
CA VAL A 11 31.17 20.45 -13.14
C VAL A 11 31.07 19.80 -11.76
N LEU A 12 31.88 20.24 -10.80
CA LEU A 12 31.83 19.72 -9.43
C LEU A 12 30.51 20.04 -8.73
N SER A 13 29.97 21.25 -8.93
CA SER A 13 28.69 21.65 -8.34
C SER A 13 27.52 20.89 -8.96
N ALA A 14 27.55 20.62 -10.27
CA ALA A 14 26.53 19.82 -10.94
C ALA A 14 26.53 18.36 -10.48
N ALA A 15 27.70 17.77 -10.27
CA ALA A 15 27.84 16.41 -9.75
C ALA A 15 27.34 16.29 -8.30
N ALA A 16 27.61 17.27 -7.45
CA ALA A 16 27.12 17.31 -6.08
C ALA A 16 25.59 17.44 -6.03
N PHE A 17 24.99 18.24 -6.91
CA PHE A 17 23.55 18.40 -6.99
C PHE A 17 22.86 17.11 -7.47
N ALA A 18 23.43 16.42 -8.45
CA ALA A 18 22.92 15.14 -8.93
C ALA A 18 22.99 14.05 -7.83
N ALA A 19 24.06 14.02 -7.06
CA ALA A 19 24.20 13.04 -5.97
C ALA A 19 23.17 13.27 -4.85
N THR A 20 22.88 14.51 -4.48
CA THR A 20 21.87 14.83 -3.44
C THR A 20 20.44 14.50 -3.90
N THR A 21 20.10 14.70 -5.18
CA THR A 21 18.79 14.33 -5.70
C THR A 21 18.60 12.81 -5.77
N LEU A 22 19.64 12.06 -6.15
CA LEU A 22 19.59 10.59 -6.16
C LEU A 22 19.44 10.00 -4.75
N GLN A 23 20.12 10.56 -3.75
CA GLN A 23 19.95 10.14 -2.36
C GLN A 23 18.55 10.48 -1.82
N GLY A 24 18.00 11.62 -2.20
CA GLY A 24 16.62 11.99 -1.85
C GLY A 24 15.61 10.96 -2.37
N ILE A 25 15.73 10.55 -3.62
CA ILE A 25 14.85 9.54 -4.24
C ILE A 25 15.01 8.17 -3.58
N SER A 26 16.23 7.74 -3.26
CA SER A 26 16.47 6.47 -2.59
C SER A 26 15.87 6.42 -1.17
N ASN A 27 15.95 7.53 -0.43
CA ASN A 27 15.35 7.64 0.90
C ASN A 27 13.82 7.62 0.84
N VAL A 28 13.21 8.28 -0.15
CA VAL A 28 11.76 8.22 -0.38
C VAL A 28 11.33 6.81 -0.77
N ASN A 29 12.08 6.13 -1.62
CA ASN A 29 11.79 4.75 -2.02
C ASN A 29 11.87 3.80 -0.81
N ALA A 30 12.88 3.94 0.05
CA ALA A 30 13.02 3.16 1.27
C ALA A 30 11.86 3.42 2.25
N ALA A 31 11.43 4.67 2.40
CA ALA A 31 10.30 5.02 3.25
C ALA A 31 8.97 4.45 2.71
N ILE A 32 8.74 4.51 1.40
CA ILE A 32 7.54 3.95 0.77
C ILE A 32 7.52 2.43 0.89
N SER A 33 8.66 1.76 0.68
CA SER A 33 8.73 0.30 0.84
C SER A 33 8.48 -0.13 2.29
N ALA A 34 9.05 0.55 3.26
CA ALA A 34 8.81 0.28 4.68
C ALA A 34 7.33 0.48 5.05
N LEU A 35 6.69 1.53 4.53
CA LEU A 35 5.26 1.78 4.73
C LEU A 35 4.41 0.70 4.07
N CYS A 36 4.72 0.31 2.85
CA CYS A 36 4.03 -0.75 2.13
C CYS A 36 4.12 -2.08 2.89
N CYS A 37 5.31 -2.45 3.36
CA CYS A 37 5.52 -3.67 4.13
C CYS A 37 4.79 -3.65 5.47
N GLY A 38 4.75 -2.51 6.15
CA GLY A 38 3.96 -2.32 7.36
C GLY A 38 2.46 -2.50 7.12
N LEU A 39 1.94 -1.93 6.05
CA LEU A 39 0.53 -2.06 5.68
C LEU A 39 0.16 -3.49 5.26
N THR A 40 1.00 -4.16 4.47
CA THR A 40 0.73 -5.53 4.02
C THR A 40 0.75 -6.54 5.17
N SER A 41 1.58 -6.34 6.19
CA SER A 41 1.58 -7.19 7.38
C SER A 41 0.31 -7.03 8.24
N LEU A 42 -0.34 -5.86 8.19
CA LEU A 42 -1.59 -5.59 8.92
C LEU A 42 -2.85 -6.05 8.16
N LEU A 43 -2.77 -6.26 6.85
CA LEU A 43 -3.91 -6.65 6.01
C LEU A 43 -4.65 -7.91 6.49
N PRO A 44 -3.98 -9.03 6.82
CA PRO A 44 -4.67 -10.23 7.30
C PRO A 44 -5.42 -9.99 8.60
N VAL A 45 -4.83 -9.23 9.51
CA VAL A 45 -5.45 -8.90 10.81
C VAL A 45 -6.66 -7.99 10.61
N ALA A 46 -6.55 -6.99 9.75
CA ALA A 46 -7.66 -6.09 9.41
C ALA A 46 -8.81 -6.84 8.72
N ALA A 47 -8.52 -7.77 7.83
CA ALA A 47 -9.53 -8.60 7.17
C ALA A 47 -10.26 -9.49 8.18
N MET A 48 -9.55 -10.14 9.09
CA MET A 48 -10.15 -10.94 10.16
C MET A 48 -11.06 -10.09 11.06
N LEU A 49 -10.61 -8.90 11.41
CA LEU A 49 -11.41 -7.96 12.21
C LEU A 49 -12.72 -7.60 11.50
N MET A 50 -12.65 -7.29 10.19
CA MET A 50 -13.84 -6.96 9.39
C MET A 50 -14.82 -8.12 9.28
N ILE A 51 -14.35 -9.35 9.17
CA ILE A 51 -15.19 -10.55 9.14
C ILE A 51 -15.92 -10.73 10.49
N VAL A 52 -15.22 -10.55 11.60
CA VAL A 52 -15.83 -10.64 12.94
C VAL A 52 -16.87 -9.55 13.13
N ILE A 53 -16.58 -8.30 12.76
CA ILE A 53 -17.53 -7.19 12.85
C ILE A 53 -18.76 -7.47 11.99
N ALA A 54 -18.60 -7.97 10.76
CA ALA A 54 -19.71 -8.35 9.88
C ALA A 54 -20.59 -9.41 10.52
N GLY A 55 -20.02 -10.41 11.17
CA GLY A 55 -20.74 -11.45 11.92
C GLY A 55 -21.54 -10.88 13.09
N VAL A 56 -20.96 -9.98 13.86
CA VAL A 56 -21.62 -9.31 14.98
C VAL A 56 -22.80 -8.46 14.51
N ILE A 57 -22.62 -7.66 13.44
CA ILE A 57 -23.68 -6.82 12.86
C ILE A 57 -24.82 -7.71 12.33
N TYR A 58 -24.48 -8.80 11.66
CA TYR A 58 -25.48 -9.76 11.18
C TYR A 58 -26.28 -10.36 12.33
N ALA A 59 -25.62 -10.85 13.38
CA ALA A 59 -26.26 -11.43 14.55
C ALA A 59 -27.15 -10.43 15.29
N ALA A 60 -26.67 -9.19 15.49
CA ALA A 60 -27.45 -8.14 16.13
C ALA A 60 -28.71 -7.78 15.30
N GLY A 61 -28.60 -7.77 13.99
CA GLY A 61 -29.72 -7.52 13.09
C GLY A 61 -30.82 -8.58 13.19
N GLN A 62 -30.51 -9.82 13.57
CA GLN A 62 -31.52 -10.87 13.72
C GLN A 62 -32.42 -10.67 14.94
N VAL A 63 -31.91 -10.01 15.98
CA VAL A 63 -32.63 -9.76 17.24
C VAL A 63 -33.51 -8.51 17.15
N MET A 64 -33.16 -7.59 16.28
CA MET A 64 -33.87 -6.34 16.07
C MET A 64 -35.01 -6.49 15.04
N GLY A 65 -35.97 -5.56 15.07
CA GLY A 65 -37.15 -5.60 14.20
C GLY A 65 -36.83 -5.60 12.68
N ALA A 66 -37.83 -5.90 11.87
CA ALA A 66 -37.68 -6.17 10.42
C ALA A 66 -36.93 -5.04 9.63
N GLU A 67 -37.12 -3.80 9.98
CA GLU A 67 -36.47 -2.67 9.31
C GLU A 67 -34.96 -2.64 9.60
N THR A 68 -34.57 -2.85 10.86
CA THR A 68 -33.18 -2.88 11.28
C THR A 68 -32.45 -4.09 10.71
N ARG A 69 -33.14 -5.23 10.60
CA ARG A 69 -32.62 -6.45 9.99
C ARG A 69 -32.21 -6.26 8.53
N ALA A 70 -33.02 -5.56 7.75
CA ALA A 70 -32.70 -5.27 6.35
C ALA A 70 -31.43 -4.42 6.22
N ARG A 71 -31.30 -3.39 7.04
CA ARG A 71 -30.10 -2.53 7.06
C ARG A 71 -28.86 -3.29 7.54
N ALA A 72 -28.96 -4.09 8.61
CA ALA A 72 -27.86 -4.87 9.14
C ALA A 72 -27.31 -5.87 8.11
N ASN A 73 -28.18 -6.51 7.32
CA ASN A 73 -27.76 -7.40 6.24
C ASN A 73 -26.94 -6.69 5.17
N VAL A 74 -27.34 -5.50 4.75
CA VAL A 74 -26.60 -4.69 3.76
C VAL A 74 -25.22 -4.31 4.28
N TRP A 75 -25.11 -3.87 5.53
CA TRP A 75 -23.83 -3.50 6.14
C TRP A 75 -22.92 -4.71 6.35
N ALA A 76 -23.45 -5.82 6.81
CA ALA A 76 -22.69 -7.05 7.02
C ALA A 76 -22.15 -7.63 5.69
N THR A 77 -22.98 -7.66 4.64
CA THR A 77 -22.56 -8.13 3.32
C THR A 77 -21.54 -7.19 2.69
N ALA A 78 -21.66 -5.88 2.85
CA ALA A 78 -20.69 -4.91 2.36
C ALA A 78 -19.32 -5.09 3.05
N ALA A 79 -19.29 -5.30 4.36
CA ALA A 79 -18.06 -5.56 5.11
C ALA A 79 -17.40 -6.88 4.70
N LEU A 80 -18.17 -7.95 4.51
CA LEU A 80 -17.66 -9.24 4.02
C LEU A 80 -17.10 -9.16 2.61
N THR A 81 -17.82 -8.54 1.68
CA THR A 81 -17.38 -8.41 0.29
C THR A 81 -16.13 -7.54 0.20
N GLY A 82 -16.05 -6.45 0.97
CA GLY A 82 -14.85 -5.62 1.06
C GLY A 82 -13.62 -6.38 1.57
N ALA A 83 -13.78 -7.18 2.61
CA ALA A 83 -12.71 -8.02 3.15
C ALA A 83 -12.22 -9.07 2.14
N LEU A 84 -13.14 -9.75 1.43
CA LEU A 84 -12.80 -10.75 0.41
C LEU A 84 -12.07 -10.13 -0.78
N ILE A 85 -12.56 -8.99 -1.28
CA ILE A 85 -11.92 -8.27 -2.40
C ILE A 85 -10.53 -7.78 -1.98
N GLY A 86 -10.38 -7.27 -0.76
CA GLY A 86 -9.09 -6.84 -0.23
C GLY A 86 -8.05 -7.97 -0.19
N ILE A 87 -8.43 -9.16 0.26
CA ILE A 87 -7.56 -10.35 0.28
C ILE A 87 -7.21 -10.79 -1.15
N LEU A 88 -8.18 -10.77 -2.07
CA LEU A 88 -7.93 -11.13 -3.47
C LEU A 88 -6.93 -10.17 -4.14
N ILE A 89 -7.09 -8.87 -3.93
CA ILE A 89 -6.15 -7.87 -4.45
C ILE A 89 -4.76 -8.12 -3.85
N TYR A 90 -4.66 -8.33 -2.55
CA TYR A 90 -3.40 -8.63 -1.89
C TYR A 90 -2.70 -9.87 -2.46
N ALA A 91 -3.45 -10.91 -2.80
CA ALA A 91 -2.89 -12.16 -3.35
C ALA A 91 -2.45 -12.02 -4.82
N VAL A 92 -3.17 -11.25 -5.63
CA VAL A 92 -2.96 -11.15 -7.08
C VAL A 92 -2.03 -10.00 -7.47
N ALA A 93 -2.10 -8.86 -6.77
CA ALA A 93 -1.37 -7.65 -7.13
C ALA A 93 0.16 -7.84 -7.23
N PRO A 94 0.85 -8.55 -6.32
CA PRO A 94 2.30 -8.76 -6.44
C PRO A 94 2.69 -9.49 -7.72
N GLY A 95 1.93 -10.52 -8.11
CA GLY A 95 2.20 -11.28 -9.33
C GLY A 95 2.02 -10.46 -10.60
N VAL A 96 0.97 -9.67 -10.66
CA VAL A 96 0.70 -8.76 -11.79
C VAL A 96 1.79 -7.70 -11.92
N LEU A 97 2.19 -7.09 -10.81
CA LEU A 97 3.25 -6.08 -10.79
C LEU A 97 4.60 -6.64 -11.25
N GLN A 98 4.95 -7.86 -10.85
CA GLN A 98 6.17 -8.53 -11.30
C GLN A 98 6.19 -8.73 -12.83
N ILE A 99 5.07 -9.07 -13.43
CA ILE A 99 4.95 -9.25 -14.88
C ILE A 99 5.08 -7.91 -15.60
N ILE A 100 4.43 -6.86 -15.12
CA ILE A 100 4.45 -5.52 -15.73
C ILE A 100 5.84 -4.90 -15.66
N TYR A 101 6.52 -5.03 -14.54
CA TYR A 101 7.87 -4.46 -14.33
C TYR A 101 9.01 -5.37 -14.77
N ASN A 102 8.70 -6.45 -15.52
CA ASN A 102 9.71 -7.37 -16.08
C ASN A 102 10.71 -7.93 -15.05
N GLY A 103 10.25 -8.20 -13.85
CA GLY A 103 11.04 -8.81 -12.80
C GLY A 103 12.06 -7.90 -12.09
N ASN A 104 12.23 -6.64 -12.52
CA ASN A 104 13.20 -5.70 -11.96
C ASN A 104 12.67 -4.87 -10.78
N GLY A 105 11.40 -5.02 -10.42
CA GLY A 105 10.78 -4.34 -9.31
C GLY A 105 10.31 -5.32 -8.24
N THR A 106 11.23 -5.93 -7.52
CA THR A 106 10.86 -6.74 -6.34
C THR A 106 10.43 -5.81 -5.21
N ILE A 107 9.12 -5.57 -5.11
CA ILE A 107 8.54 -5.15 -3.83
C ILE A 107 8.48 -6.42 -2.98
N VAL A 108 9.61 -6.78 -2.39
CA VAL A 108 9.70 -7.89 -1.44
C VAL A 108 9.48 -7.30 -0.05
N CYS A 109 8.37 -7.63 0.50
CA CYS A 109 8.13 -7.41 1.93
C CYS A 109 8.37 -8.68 2.71
#